data_70dec79fd86bc719dd6f8596467dca5c
#
_entry.id   70dec79fd86bc719dd6f8596467dca5c
#
_cell.length_a   1.000
_cell.length_b   1.000
_cell.length_c   1.000
_cell.angle_alpha   90.00
_cell.angle_beta   90.00
_cell.angle_gamma   90.00
#
_symmetry.space_group_name_H-M   'P 1'
#
loop_
_entity.id
_entity.type
_entity.pdbx_description
1 polymer ?
#
loop_
_entity_poly.entity_id
_entity_poly.type
_entity_poly.pdbx_seq_one_letter_code
_entity_poly.pdbx_strand_id
1 'polypeptide(L)'
;IITFNSDIVGTNRVCYVGLDNKRSGMTAAGLMGMLTRGTGKVLVITGFFTNSVNNLRVDGFIQELKMSYPEIELLGVQSSFDEMSEVEKIVENTIEIAPDLAGIFVVSGGQAGVCKAMQNLNMETRPYVIGYDVTPTNIKALKEGTYDFLIDQEGFEQGYRPPHLLYNMIRKG
;
A
#
# COMPACT_ATOMS: atom_id res chain seq x y z
N ILE A 1 4.02 -15.47 -23.48
CA ILE A 1 3.31 -15.10 -22.22
C ILE A 1 3.73 -13.70 -21.84
N ILE A 2 2.79 -12.88 -21.46
CA ILE A 2 2.99 -11.58 -20.80
C ILE A 2 2.28 -11.67 -19.45
N THR A 3 2.98 -11.32 -18.38
CA THR A 3 2.41 -11.23 -17.04
C THR A 3 1.97 -9.79 -16.75
N PHE A 4 0.94 -9.60 -15.93
CA PHE A 4 0.49 -8.29 -15.51
C PHE A 4 0.00 -8.32 -14.07
N ASN A 5 -0.06 -7.17 -13.42
CA ASN A 5 -0.39 -6.97 -12.01
C ASN A 5 0.55 -7.71 -11.05
N SER A 6 0.63 -9.03 -11.12
CA SER A 6 1.56 -9.87 -10.38
C SER A 6 2.51 -10.59 -11.32
N ASP A 7 3.80 -10.56 -11.03
CA ASP A 7 4.83 -11.18 -11.86
C ASP A 7 5.19 -12.59 -11.36
N ILE A 8 5.60 -13.44 -12.30
CA ILE A 8 6.13 -14.79 -12.02
C ILE A 8 7.60 -14.81 -12.41
N VAL A 9 8.46 -14.61 -11.45
CA VAL A 9 9.92 -14.62 -11.64
C VAL A 9 10.38 -16.04 -12.05
N GLY A 10 11.36 -16.11 -12.94
CA GLY A 10 11.94 -17.38 -13.40
C GLY A 10 11.16 -18.08 -14.52
N THR A 11 10.15 -17.45 -15.10
CA THR A 11 9.44 -17.97 -16.26
C THR A 11 9.97 -17.37 -17.58
N ASN A 12 9.74 -18.07 -18.69
CA ASN A 12 10.04 -17.58 -20.05
C ASN A 12 8.99 -16.59 -20.55
N ARG A 13 8.63 -15.59 -19.70
CA ARG A 13 7.74 -14.51 -20.12
C ARG A 13 8.48 -13.50 -20.98
N VAL A 14 7.77 -12.91 -21.92
CA VAL A 14 8.30 -11.86 -22.80
C VAL A 14 8.52 -10.56 -22.00
N CYS A 15 7.51 -10.16 -21.23
CA CYS A 15 7.60 -8.99 -20.36
C CYS A 15 6.55 -9.07 -19.23
N TYR A 16 6.72 -8.19 -18.27
CA TYR A 16 5.77 -7.88 -17.21
C TYR A 16 5.21 -6.47 -17.41
N VAL A 17 3.90 -6.32 -17.27
CA VAL A 17 3.21 -5.04 -17.31
C VAL A 17 2.58 -4.80 -15.94
N GLY A 18 3.12 -3.89 -15.18
CA GLY A 18 2.65 -3.59 -13.81
C GLY A 18 3.54 -2.60 -13.10
N LEU A 19 3.20 -2.33 -11.87
CA LEU A 19 3.94 -1.45 -10.99
C LEU A 19 5.24 -2.13 -10.53
N ASP A 20 6.32 -1.39 -10.43
CA ASP A 20 7.48 -1.80 -9.63
C ASP A 20 7.09 -1.75 -8.15
N ASN A 21 6.62 -2.88 -7.63
CA ASN A 21 6.03 -2.97 -6.31
C ASN A 21 7.02 -2.62 -5.19
N LYS A 22 8.28 -2.99 -5.34
CA LYS A 22 9.30 -2.64 -4.35
C LYS A 22 9.55 -1.14 -4.33
N ARG A 23 9.70 -0.54 -5.50
CA ARG A 23 9.91 0.91 -5.65
C ARG A 23 8.70 1.71 -5.17
N SER A 24 7.48 1.21 -5.39
CA SER A 24 6.27 1.86 -4.89
C SER A 24 6.20 1.83 -3.35
N GLY A 25 6.64 0.74 -2.72
CA GLY A 25 6.81 0.67 -1.28
C GLY A 25 7.83 1.69 -0.75
N MET A 26 8.98 1.84 -1.43
CA MET A 26 9.96 2.89 -1.11
C MET A 26 9.35 4.29 -1.24
N THR A 27 8.55 4.54 -2.29
CA THR A 27 7.84 5.80 -2.46
C THR A 27 6.88 6.07 -1.31
N ALA A 28 6.11 5.06 -0.88
CA ALA A 28 5.22 5.19 0.28
C ALA A 28 6.00 5.55 1.57
N ALA A 29 7.17 4.94 1.78
CA ALA A 29 8.03 5.26 2.92
C ALA A 29 8.57 6.69 2.85
N GLY A 30 8.99 7.15 1.67
CA GLY A 30 9.42 8.54 1.46
C GLY A 30 8.31 9.54 1.78
N LEU A 31 7.08 9.28 1.30
CA LEU A 31 5.90 10.10 1.63
C LEU A 31 5.60 10.07 3.14
N MET A 32 5.65 8.88 3.76
CA MET A 32 5.44 8.74 5.21
C MET A 32 6.49 9.54 6.00
N GLY A 33 7.76 9.44 5.62
CA GLY A 33 8.85 10.19 6.23
C GLY A 33 8.67 11.71 6.13
N MET A 34 8.18 12.19 4.99
CA MET A 34 7.84 13.61 4.81
C MET A 34 6.70 14.05 5.72
N LEU A 35 5.62 13.29 5.78
CA LEU A 35 4.43 13.59 6.59
C LEU A 35 4.76 13.60 8.08
N THR A 36 5.50 12.60 8.56
CA THR A 36 5.89 12.45 9.97
C THR A 36 7.13 13.25 10.36
N ARG A 37 7.72 13.98 9.42
CA ARG A 37 9.00 14.70 9.59
C ARG A 37 10.13 13.78 10.04
N GLY A 38 10.09 12.53 9.59
CA GLY A 38 11.13 11.53 9.83
C GLY A 38 11.10 10.85 11.18
N THR A 39 10.06 11.06 12.00
CA THR A 39 9.96 10.50 13.36
C THR A 39 8.59 9.90 13.64
N GLY A 40 8.44 9.20 14.76
CA GLY A 40 7.15 8.66 15.23
C GLY A 40 6.95 7.18 14.89
N LYS A 41 5.81 6.65 15.30
CA LYS A 41 5.45 5.23 15.19
C LYS A 41 4.62 5.00 13.94
N VAL A 42 4.94 3.97 13.17
CA VAL A 42 4.24 3.62 11.92
C VAL A 42 3.81 2.16 11.93
N LEU A 43 2.57 1.92 11.53
CA LEU A 43 1.98 0.60 11.33
C LEU A 43 1.90 0.28 9.84
N VAL A 44 2.20 -0.95 9.46
CA VAL A 44 1.95 -1.49 8.12
C VAL A 44 0.86 -2.55 8.18
N ILE A 45 -0.15 -2.43 7.32
CA ILE A 45 -1.24 -3.39 7.19
C ILE A 45 -1.17 -3.99 5.79
N THR A 46 -0.96 -5.30 5.71
CA THR A 46 -0.94 -6.05 4.46
C THR A 46 -2.14 -6.99 4.36
N GLY A 47 -2.45 -7.49 3.17
CA GLY A 47 -3.47 -8.51 3.00
C GLY A 47 -2.95 -9.88 3.44
N PHE A 48 -2.34 -10.61 2.52
CA PHE A 48 -1.81 -11.94 2.77
C PHE A 48 -0.28 -11.94 2.70
N PHE A 49 0.39 -12.52 3.69
CA PHE A 49 1.85 -12.71 3.68
C PHE A 49 2.36 -13.64 2.56
N THR A 50 1.47 -14.42 1.95
CA THR A 50 1.80 -15.27 0.80
C THR A 50 1.76 -14.54 -0.54
N ASN A 51 1.30 -13.28 -0.58
CA ASN A 51 1.20 -12.49 -1.79
C ASN A 51 2.53 -11.78 -2.07
N SER A 52 3.19 -12.16 -3.18
CA SER A 52 4.49 -11.60 -3.56
C SER A 52 4.46 -10.08 -3.84
N VAL A 53 3.37 -9.56 -4.40
CA VAL A 53 3.18 -8.12 -4.65
C VAL A 53 3.20 -7.34 -3.34
N ASN A 54 2.42 -7.81 -2.35
CA ASN A 54 2.35 -7.19 -1.04
C ASN A 54 3.72 -7.24 -0.33
N ASN A 55 4.40 -8.39 -0.39
CA ASN A 55 5.71 -8.54 0.23
C ASN A 55 6.74 -7.59 -0.36
N LEU A 56 6.78 -7.43 -1.69
CA LEU A 56 7.68 -6.47 -2.33
C LEU A 56 7.41 -5.02 -1.90
N ARG A 57 6.14 -4.63 -1.73
CA ARG A 57 5.76 -3.30 -1.22
C ARG A 57 6.22 -3.09 0.21
N VAL A 58 5.97 -4.08 1.07
CA VAL A 58 6.41 -4.08 2.48
C VAL A 58 7.93 -4.01 2.57
N ASP A 59 8.64 -4.85 1.79
CA ASP A 59 10.12 -4.86 1.77
C ASP A 59 10.68 -3.51 1.34
N GLY A 60 10.11 -2.91 0.28
CA GLY A 60 10.51 -1.58 -0.19
C GLY A 60 10.29 -0.51 0.87
N PHE A 61 9.13 -0.54 1.53
CA PHE A 61 8.79 0.40 2.60
C PHE A 61 9.77 0.30 3.77
N ILE A 62 10.01 -0.91 4.27
CA ILE A 62 10.93 -1.15 5.39
C ILE A 62 12.37 -0.77 5.02
N GLN A 63 12.80 -1.11 3.80
CA GLN A 63 14.14 -0.77 3.34
C GLN A 63 14.35 0.75 3.34
N GLU A 64 13.41 1.51 2.77
CA GLU A 64 13.51 2.97 2.69
C GLU A 64 13.45 3.63 4.06
N LEU A 65 12.57 3.17 4.97
CA LEU A 65 12.54 3.68 6.34
C LEU A 65 13.90 3.53 7.03
N LYS A 66 14.51 2.32 6.93
CA LYS A 66 15.82 2.06 7.55
C LYS A 66 16.94 2.92 6.99
N MET A 67 16.89 3.22 5.69
CA MET A 67 17.94 3.99 5.00
C MET A 67 17.81 5.49 5.20
N SER A 68 16.58 6.01 5.09
CA SER A 68 16.34 7.45 4.98
C SER A 68 15.66 8.05 6.21
N TYR A 69 14.96 7.24 7.01
CA TYR A 69 14.18 7.69 8.17
C TYR A 69 14.37 6.79 9.39
N PRO A 70 15.61 6.61 9.89
CA PRO A 70 15.93 5.63 10.95
C PRO A 70 15.27 5.93 12.30
N GLU A 71 14.76 7.14 12.51
CA GLU A 71 14.05 7.54 13.74
C GLU A 71 12.53 7.20 13.69
N ILE A 72 12.03 6.69 12.56
CA ILE A 72 10.68 6.15 12.48
C ILE A 72 10.69 4.74 13.07
N GLU A 73 9.90 4.54 14.10
CA GLU A 73 9.67 3.23 14.72
C GLU A 73 8.61 2.47 13.96
N LEU A 74 8.98 1.34 13.35
CA LEU A 74 8.02 0.42 12.76
C LEU A 74 7.44 -0.49 13.85
N LEU A 75 6.17 -0.31 14.21
CA LEU A 75 5.48 -1.14 15.21
C LEU A 75 5.31 -2.59 14.74
N GLY A 76 5.19 -2.78 13.42
CA GLY A 76 5.10 -4.10 12.82
C GLY A 76 4.34 -4.12 11.51
N VAL A 77 4.22 -5.31 10.94
CA VAL A 77 3.42 -5.60 9.75
C VAL A 77 2.32 -6.58 10.16
N GLN A 78 1.07 -6.19 9.99
CA GLN A 78 -0.08 -7.02 10.37
C GLN A 78 -0.87 -7.44 9.12
N SER A 79 -1.34 -8.70 9.10
CA SER A 79 -2.16 -9.24 8.02
C SER A 79 -3.64 -9.03 8.31
N SER A 80 -4.34 -8.40 7.37
CA SER A 80 -5.78 -8.17 7.43
C SER A 80 -6.59 -9.13 6.56
N PHE A 81 -5.93 -9.98 5.77
CA PHE A 81 -6.58 -10.85 4.79
C PHE A 81 -7.44 -10.08 3.77
N ASP A 82 -7.14 -8.81 3.55
CA ASP A 82 -7.90 -7.84 2.74
C ASP A 82 -9.33 -7.56 3.27
N GLU A 83 -9.61 -7.99 4.50
CA GLU A 83 -10.92 -7.83 5.14
C GLU A 83 -11.03 -6.49 5.87
N MET A 84 -12.08 -5.72 5.53
CA MET A 84 -12.34 -4.40 6.13
C MET A 84 -12.44 -4.45 7.65
N SER A 85 -13.15 -5.46 8.18
CA SER A 85 -13.35 -5.65 9.63
C SER A 85 -12.05 -5.95 10.38
N GLU A 86 -11.12 -6.64 9.73
CA GLU A 86 -9.81 -6.93 10.33
C GLU A 86 -8.92 -5.67 10.31
N VAL A 87 -8.95 -4.88 9.21
CA VAL A 87 -8.26 -3.59 9.18
C VAL A 87 -8.78 -2.66 10.28
N GLU A 88 -10.10 -2.57 10.46
CA GLU A 88 -10.74 -1.78 11.52
C GLU A 88 -10.20 -2.17 12.90
N LYS A 89 -10.26 -3.46 13.26
CA LYS A 89 -9.74 -3.97 14.54
C LYS A 89 -8.25 -3.74 14.73
N ILE A 90 -7.44 -3.96 13.68
CA ILE A 90 -5.99 -3.73 13.73
C ILE A 90 -5.69 -2.28 14.07
N VAL A 91 -6.38 -1.34 13.41
CA VAL A 91 -6.18 0.10 13.65
C VAL A 91 -6.62 0.48 15.06
N GLU A 92 -7.82 0.07 15.49
CA GLU A 92 -8.35 0.37 16.83
C GLU A 92 -7.43 -0.16 17.92
N ASN A 93 -7.04 -1.44 17.85
CA ASN A 93 -6.14 -2.07 18.83
C ASN A 93 -4.75 -1.40 18.84
N THR A 94 -4.25 -1.01 17.67
CA THR A 94 -2.92 -0.36 17.61
C THR A 94 -2.95 1.02 18.24
N ILE A 95 -4.02 1.81 18.02
CA ILE A 95 -4.17 3.13 18.62
C ILE A 95 -4.41 3.04 20.14
N GLU A 96 -5.11 2.00 20.61
CA GLU A 96 -5.27 1.77 22.05
C GLU A 96 -3.91 1.51 22.74
N ILE A 97 -3.03 0.74 22.11
CA ILE A 97 -1.70 0.41 22.65
C ILE A 97 -0.70 1.54 22.44
N ALA A 98 -0.77 2.22 21.29
CA ALA A 98 0.12 3.31 20.88
C ALA A 98 -0.71 4.54 20.46
N PRO A 99 -1.22 5.34 21.39
CA PRO A 99 -2.04 6.51 21.07
C PRO A 99 -1.29 7.59 20.29
N ASP A 100 0.04 7.54 20.28
CA ASP A 100 0.96 8.40 19.54
C ASP A 100 1.32 7.84 18.15
N LEU A 101 0.50 6.93 17.61
CA LEU A 101 0.67 6.41 16.25
C LEU A 101 0.70 7.56 15.23
N ALA A 102 1.83 7.70 14.52
CA ALA A 102 2.05 8.79 13.57
C ALA A 102 1.61 8.45 12.16
N GLY A 103 1.65 7.16 11.77
CA GLY A 103 1.30 6.79 10.41
C GLY A 103 0.84 5.35 10.25
N ILE A 104 0.03 5.13 9.20
CA ILE A 104 -0.47 3.82 8.75
C ILE A 104 -0.22 3.67 7.26
N PHE A 105 0.41 2.59 6.86
CA PHE A 105 0.57 2.21 5.45
C PHE A 105 -0.27 0.97 5.16
N VAL A 106 -1.31 1.13 4.32
CA VAL A 106 -2.20 0.05 3.89
C VAL A 106 -1.74 -0.45 2.52
N VAL A 107 -1.17 -1.64 2.50
CA VAL A 107 -0.46 -2.21 1.34
C VAL A 107 -1.40 -2.80 0.28
N SER A 108 -2.59 -3.24 0.69
CA SER A 108 -3.55 -3.93 -0.18
C SER A 108 -5.01 -3.60 0.17
N GLY A 109 -5.92 -4.55 0.13
CA GLY A 109 -7.35 -4.37 0.36
C GLY A 109 -7.76 -3.99 1.79
N GLY A 110 -9.07 -3.83 2.00
CA GLY A 110 -9.63 -3.53 3.32
C GLY A 110 -9.56 -2.05 3.75
N GLN A 111 -9.13 -1.14 2.87
CA GLN A 111 -8.87 0.28 3.20
C GLN A 111 -10.04 0.99 3.88
N ALA A 112 -11.28 0.61 3.59
CA ALA A 112 -12.46 1.17 4.26
C ALA A 112 -12.49 0.93 5.78
N GLY A 113 -11.75 -0.09 6.27
CA GLY A 113 -11.59 -0.36 7.70
C GLY A 113 -10.87 0.75 8.43
N VAL A 114 -9.88 1.40 7.79
CA VAL A 114 -9.23 2.58 8.38
C VAL A 114 -10.24 3.71 8.58
N CYS A 115 -11.09 3.96 7.57
CA CYS A 115 -12.11 5.01 7.66
C CYS A 115 -13.08 4.75 8.83
N LYS A 116 -13.49 3.50 9.02
CA LYS A 116 -14.36 3.11 10.13
C LYS A 116 -13.69 3.29 11.48
N ALA A 117 -12.46 2.79 11.63
CA ALA A 117 -11.70 2.96 12.86
C ALA A 117 -11.53 4.43 13.23
N MET A 118 -11.18 5.29 12.25
CA MET A 118 -11.03 6.73 12.48
C MET A 118 -12.34 7.42 12.88
N GLN A 119 -13.50 6.95 12.39
CA GLN A 119 -14.80 7.46 12.79
C GLN A 119 -15.18 7.05 14.22
N ASN A 120 -14.81 5.82 14.62
CA ASN A 120 -15.09 5.30 15.97
C ASN A 120 -14.20 5.93 17.03
N LEU A 121 -12.96 6.26 16.66
CA LEU A 121 -11.98 6.85 17.56
C LEU A 121 -12.08 8.37 17.52
N ASN A 122 -12.53 8.96 18.61
CA ASN A 122 -12.59 10.42 18.78
C ASN A 122 -11.19 10.98 19.09
N MET A 123 -10.30 11.02 18.09
CA MET A 123 -8.90 11.43 18.23
C MET A 123 -8.73 12.94 18.02
N GLU A 124 -7.94 13.59 18.87
CA GLU A 124 -7.54 15.00 18.67
C GLU A 124 -6.61 15.14 17.44
N THR A 125 -5.74 14.17 17.23
CA THR A 125 -4.84 14.09 16.08
C THR A 125 -4.87 12.67 15.52
N ARG A 126 -5.15 12.55 14.23
CA ARG A 126 -5.15 11.26 13.54
C ARG A 126 -3.75 10.92 12.98
N PRO A 127 -3.38 9.63 12.86
CA PRO A 127 -2.20 9.23 12.10
C PRO A 127 -2.34 9.57 10.62
N TYR A 128 -1.22 9.81 9.94
CA TYR A 128 -1.20 9.90 8.48
C TYR A 128 -1.46 8.54 7.84
N VAL A 129 -2.19 8.53 6.74
CA VAL A 129 -2.60 7.28 6.09
C VAL A 129 -2.23 7.29 4.62
N ILE A 130 -1.48 6.26 4.19
CA ILE A 130 -1.12 6.04 2.79
C ILE A 130 -1.67 4.69 2.37
N GLY A 131 -2.29 4.62 1.19
CA GLY A 131 -2.82 3.38 0.64
C GLY A 131 -2.65 3.29 -0.87
N TYR A 132 -3.21 2.23 -1.43
CA TYR A 132 -3.25 1.99 -2.87
C TYR A 132 -4.65 2.17 -3.44
N ASP A 133 -4.71 2.26 -4.76
CA ASP A 133 -5.92 2.26 -5.59
C ASP A 133 -6.81 3.50 -5.50
N VAL A 134 -7.02 4.07 -6.66
CA VAL A 134 -7.86 5.27 -6.87
C VAL A 134 -9.31 4.83 -7.14
N THR A 135 -9.88 4.04 -6.22
CA THR A 135 -11.29 3.64 -6.27
C THR A 135 -12.20 4.79 -5.83
N PRO A 136 -13.48 4.81 -6.22
CA PRO A 136 -14.42 5.85 -5.76
C PRO A 136 -14.47 6.00 -4.23
N THR A 137 -14.41 4.89 -3.50
CA THR A 137 -14.40 4.87 -2.04
C THR A 137 -13.12 5.50 -1.47
N ASN A 138 -11.96 5.15 -2.03
CA ASN A 138 -10.68 5.67 -1.56
C ASN A 138 -10.50 7.16 -1.93
N ILE A 139 -10.98 7.58 -3.11
CA ILE A 139 -11.03 9.01 -3.50
C ILE A 139 -11.90 9.80 -2.52
N LYS A 140 -13.04 9.25 -2.12
CA LYS A 140 -13.90 9.90 -1.12
C LYS A 140 -13.14 10.06 0.20
N ALA A 141 -12.52 9.00 0.69
CA ALA A 141 -11.72 9.02 1.93
C ALA A 141 -10.53 10.01 1.87
N LEU A 142 -9.89 10.13 0.71
CA LEU A 142 -8.85 11.13 0.47
C LEU A 142 -9.41 12.56 0.54
N LYS A 143 -10.57 12.82 -0.09
CA LYS A 143 -11.22 14.13 -0.05
C LYS A 143 -11.73 14.51 1.35
N GLU A 144 -12.15 13.53 2.13
CA GLU A 144 -12.60 13.69 3.52
C GLU A 144 -11.43 13.79 4.50
N GLY A 145 -10.19 13.62 4.03
CA GLY A 145 -8.99 13.75 4.81
C GLY A 145 -8.68 12.56 5.71
N THR A 146 -9.27 11.39 5.48
CA THR A 146 -8.88 10.15 6.18
C THR A 146 -7.59 9.58 5.61
N TYR A 147 -7.42 9.62 4.30
CA TYR A 147 -6.18 9.29 3.61
C TYR A 147 -5.42 10.57 3.23
N ASP A 148 -4.10 10.53 3.33
CA ASP A 148 -3.21 11.62 2.90
C ASP A 148 -2.69 11.38 1.49
N PHE A 149 -2.42 10.12 1.13
CA PHE A 149 -1.99 9.72 -0.22
C PHE A 149 -2.61 8.41 -0.65
N LEU A 150 -2.89 8.33 -1.96
CA LEU A 150 -3.24 7.08 -2.64
C LEU A 150 -2.24 6.87 -3.79
N ILE A 151 -1.68 5.67 -3.87
CA ILE A 151 -0.78 5.26 -4.96
C ILE A 151 -1.62 4.55 -6.01
N ASP A 152 -1.70 5.13 -7.20
CA ASP A 152 -2.38 4.49 -8.33
C ASP A 152 -1.49 3.43 -8.96
N GLN A 153 -2.10 2.31 -9.34
CA GLN A 153 -1.44 1.20 -10.01
C GLN A 153 -1.62 1.24 -11.54
N GLU A 154 -2.25 2.28 -12.09
CA GLU A 154 -2.59 2.40 -13.51
C GLU A 154 -3.32 1.16 -14.06
N GLY A 155 -4.39 0.76 -13.38
CA GLY A 155 -5.13 -0.47 -13.68
C GLY A 155 -5.62 -0.56 -15.14
N PHE A 156 -5.98 0.57 -15.77
CA PHE A 156 -6.34 0.63 -17.18
C PHE A 156 -5.16 0.19 -18.08
N GLU A 157 -3.98 0.74 -17.86
CA GLU A 157 -2.77 0.41 -18.64
C GLU A 157 -2.39 -1.05 -18.46
N GLN A 158 -2.50 -1.58 -17.25
CA GLN A 158 -2.22 -2.98 -16.97
C GLN A 158 -3.18 -3.94 -17.69
N GLY A 159 -4.43 -3.55 -17.89
CA GLY A 159 -5.41 -4.32 -18.65
C GLY A 159 -5.25 -4.16 -20.17
N TYR A 160 -4.94 -2.94 -20.62
CA TYR A 160 -4.88 -2.59 -22.04
C TYR A 160 -3.58 -3.05 -22.74
N ARG A 161 -2.43 -2.82 -22.10
CA ARG A 161 -1.12 -3.05 -22.76
C ARG A 161 -0.80 -4.52 -23.08
N PRO A 162 -1.05 -5.51 -22.21
CA PRO A 162 -0.67 -6.90 -22.48
C PRO A 162 -1.27 -7.48 -23.77
N PRO A 163 -2.60 -7.40 -24.03
CA PRO A 163 -3.16 -7.90 -25.28
C PRO A 163 -2.66 -7.13 -26.50
N HIS A 164 -2.42 -5.82 -26.38
CA HIS A 164 -1.89 -5.01 -27.46
C HIS A 164 -0.44 -5.39 -27.84
N LEU A 165 0.39 -5.65 -26.83
CA LEU A 165 1.76 -6.16 -27.04
C LEU A 165 1.75 -7.53 -27.70
N LEU A 166 0.92 -8.46 -27.22
CA LEU A 166 0.78 -9.79 -27.83
C LEU A 166 0.32 -9.71 -29.28
N TYR A 167 -0.67 -8.89 -29.58
CA TYR A 167 -1.14 -8.67 -30.95
C TYR A 167 -0.02 -8.16 -31.87
N ASN A 168 0.73 -7.17 -31.44
CA ASN A 168 1.84 -6.61 -32.21
C ASN A 168 2.94 -7.65 -32.45
N MET A 169 3.27 -8.46 -31.45
CA MET A 169 4.27 -9.53 -31.60
C MET A 169 3.85 -10.61 -32.62
N ILE A 170 2.57 -10.99 -32.62
CA ILE A 170 2.04 -11.99 -33.55
C ILE A 170 2.02 -11.44 -35.01
N ARG A 171 1.72 -10.15 -35.16
CA ARG A 171 1.57 -9.52 -36.46
C ARG A 171 2.86 -9.05 -37.10
N LYS A 172 3.84 -8.63 -36.29
CA LYS A 172 5.07 -7.97 -36.76
C LYS A 172 6.32 -8.85 -36.64
N GLY A 173 6.21 -9.99 -35.97
CA GLY A 173 7.32 -10.94 -35.73
C GLY A 173 8.15 -10.48 -34.55
#